data_6a97c99269d075e6d27ab1ed1b851776
#
_entry.id   6a97c99269d075e6d27ab1ed1b851776
#
_cell.length_a   1.000
_cell.length_b   1.000
_cell.length_c   1.000
_cell.angle_alpha   90.00
_cell.angle_beta   90.00
_cell.angle_gamma   90.00
#
_symmetry.space_group_name_H-M   'P 1'
#
loop_
_entity.id
_entity.type
_entity.pdbx_description
1 polymer ?
#
loop_
_entity_poly.entity_id
_entity_poly.type
_entity_poly.pdbx_seq_one_letter_code
_entity_poly.pdbx_strand_id
1 'polypeptide(L)'
;MKKGLGFSIVALFALPGAALMPLAMLSEPNAPAGNARGGSGRVSGVPEEYQDVVWRAGHACDVVSPSLIAAQADHESAHTWDPQITSSAGARGIAQFMPATWATHGRDGDGDGRADITNGADSIYSQGLYMCELAQNIDSWLASSVWSICVRVLFLLSVRWISWQARRESLSR
;
A
#
# COMPACT_ATOMS: atom_id res chain seq x y z
N MET A 1 22.99 -37.72 -47.62
CA MET A 1 23.24 -37.99 -46.22
C MET A 1 23.51 -36.68 -45.52
N LYS A 2 22.57 -36.14 -44.78
CA LYS A 2 22.73 -35.25 -43.63
C LYS A 2 21.34 -35.01 -43.06
N LYS A 3 21.08 -35.64 -41.91
CA LYS A 3 19.86 -35.56 -41.13
C LYS A 3 19.88 -34.24 -40.37
N GLY A 4 18.93 -33.34 -40.63
CA GLY A 4 18.68 -32.16 -39.82
C GLY A 4 17.71 -32.51 -38.70
N LEU A 5 18.16 -32.42 -37.47
CA LEU A 5 17.33 -32.56 -36.28
C LEU A 5 16.38 -31.35 -36.18
N GLY A 6 15.10 -31.60 -36.38
CA GLY A 6 14.06 -30.68 -36.04
C GLY A 6 13.91 -30.62 -34.49
N PHE A 7 14.34 -29.55 -33.88
CA PHE A 7 13.96 -29.27 -32.49
C PHE A 7 12.52 -28.76 -32.45
N SER A 8 11.65 -29.67 -32.09
CA SER A 8 10.26 -29.36 -31.76
C SER A 8 10.23 -28.72 -30.38
N ILE A 9 10.19 -27.39 -30.29
CA ILE A 9 9.88 -26.67 -29.06
C ILE A 9 8.35 -26.48 -28.99
N VAL A 10 7.66 -27.58 -28.81
CA VAL A 10 6.24 -27.59 -28.43
C VAL A 10 6.11 -28.57 -27.27
N ALA A 11 6.56 -28.18 -26.12
CA ALA A 11 6.13 -28.80 -24.87
C ALA A 11 6.70 -27.99 -23.73
N LEU A 12 5.98 -27.03 -23.20
CA LEU A 12 6.07 -26.62 -21.79
C LEU A 12 5.09 -25.48 -21.45
N PHE A 13 3.82 -25.68 -21.78
CA PHE A 13 2.75 -24.95 -21.07
C PHE A 13 1.53 -25.85 -20.88
N ALA A 14 1.78 -27.07 -20.43
CA ALA A 14 0.78 -27.86 -19.76
C ALA A 14 1.11 -27.82 -18.26
N LEU A 15 0.77 -26.74 -17.59
CA LEU A 15 0.56 -26.78 -16.16
C LEU A 15 -0.87 -27.28 -15.92
N PRO A 16 -1.05 -28.55 -15.55
CA PRO A 16 -2.33 -28.98 -15.05
C PRO A 16 -2.42 -28.51 -13.59
N GLY A 17 -3.44 -27.75 -13.28
CA GLY A 17 -3.84 -27.56 -11.90
C GLY A 17 -3.44 -26.25 -11.23
N ALA A 18 -3.47 -25.12 -11.93
CA ALA A 18 -3.88 -23.91 -11.24
C ALA A 18 -5.36 -24.12 -10.87
N ALA A 19 -5.58 -24.76 -9.72
CA ALA A 19 -6.86 -24.74 -9.09
C ALA A 19 -7.31 -23.29 -9.04
N LEU A 20 -8.35 -22.96 -9.79
CA LEU A 20 -9.16 -21.78 -9.57
C LEU A 20 -9.66 -21.91 -8.13
N MET A 21 -8.87 -21.45 -7.16
CA MET A 21 -9.39 -21.18 -5.84
C MET A 21 -10.52 -20.18 -6.05
N PRO A 22 -11.75 -20.55 -5.69
CA PRO A 22 -12.85 -19.61 -5.82
C PRO A 22 -12.48 -18.39 -4.99
N LEU A 23 -12.58 -17.21 -5.60
CA LEU A 23 -12.38 -15.89 -5.00
C LEU A 23 -13.22 -15.69 -3.72
N ALA A 24 -14.14 -16.61 -3.45
CA ALA A 24 -14.95 -16.66 -2.24
C ALA A 24 -14.17 -17.06 -0.96
N MET A 25 -12.95 -17.56 -1.06
CA MET A 25 -12.14 -17.88 0.13
C MET A 25 -11.20 -16.76 0.58
N LEU A 26 -11.20 -15.64 -0.11
CA LEU A 26 -10.58 -14.38 0.34
C LEU A 26 -11.61 -13.48 1.05
N SER A 27 -12.81 -13.96 1.33
CA SER A 27 -13.65 -13.35 2.34
C SER A 27 -12.95 -13.58 3.67
N GLU A 28 -12.18 -12.61 4.11
CA GLU A 28 -11.80 -12.45 5.50
C GLU A 28 -13.03 -12.75 6.35
N PRO A 29 -12.95 -13.69 7.32
CA PRO A 29 -14.06 -13.86 8.25
C PRO A 29 -14.25 -12.51 8.92
N ASN A 30 -15.35 -11.86 8.56
CA ASN A 30 -15.98 -10.72 9.18
C ASN A 30 -15.31 -10.37 10.52
N ALA A 31 -14.19 -9.64 10.47
CA ALA A 31 -13.77 -8.89 11.62
C ALA A 31 -15.02 -8.06 11.94
N PRO A 32 -15.58 -8.12 13.14
CA PRO A 32 -16.77 -7.34 13.45
C PRO A 32 -16.43 -5.93 13.07
N ALA A 33 -17.13 -5.39 12.08
CA ALA A 33 -17.11 -3.98 11.80
C ALA A 33 -17.52 -3.36 13.13
N GLY A 34 -16.51 -2.98 13.91
CA GLY A 34 -16.72 -2.31 15.17
C GLY A 34 -17.63 -1.17 14.85
N ASN A 35 -18.81 -1.20 15.46
CA ASN A 35 -19.88 -0.26 15.26
C ASN A 35 -19.33 1.16 15.29
N ALA A 36 -18.92 1.68 14.14
CA ALA A 36 -18.67 3.09 13.91
C ALA A 36 -20.02 3.83 13.80
N ARG A 37 -20.95 3.48 14.69
CA ARG A 37 -22.17 4.22 14.91
C ARG A 37 -21.97 5.15 16.10
N GLY A 38 -21.71 6.45 15.81
CA GLY A 38 -22.07 7.54 16.71
C GLY A 38 -21.45 7.54 18.10
N GLY A 39 -20.22 7.04 18.25
CA GLY A 39 -19.41 7.28 19.42
C GLY A 39 -18.58 8.54 19.19
N SER A 40 -18.53 9.45 20.14
CA SER A 40 -17.53 10.50 20.25
C SER A 40 -16.20 9.98 19.74
N GLY A 41 -15.57 10.54 18.73
CA GLY A 41 -14.38 10.08 18.00
C GLY A 41 -13.15 9.63 18.82
N ARG A 42 -13.38 8.90 19.90
CA ARG A 42 -12.36 8.42 20.86
C ARG A 42 -11.95 7.00 20.52
N VAL A 43 -10.65 6.79 20.50
CA VAL A 43 -10.03 5.48 20.30
C VAL A 43 -9.59 4.92 21.66
N SER A 44 -9.98 3.70 21.97
CA SER A 44 -9.60 3.04 23.22
C SER A 44 -8.09 2.85 23.32
N GLY A 45 -7.52 3.07 24.51
CA GLY A 45 -6.09 2.91 24.76
C GLY A 45 -5.21 4.10 24.37
N VAL A 46 -5.78 5.12 23.76
CA VAL A 46 -5.08 6.36 23.41
C VAL A 46 -5.16 7.34 24.58
N PRO A 47 -4.05 7.95 25.05
CA PRO A 47 -4.07 9.02 26.03
C PRO A 47 -4.97 10.20 25.59
N GLU A 48 -5.59 10.86 26.57
CA GLU A 48 -6.56 11.92 26.31
C GLU A 48 -6.02 13.04 25.44
N GLU A 49 -4.79 13.44 25.68
CA GLU A 49 -4.10 14.50 24.95
C GLU A 49 -3.88 14.21 23.47
N TYR A 50 -3.89 12.92 23.07
CA TYR A 50 -3.67 12.52 21.67
C TYR A 50 -4.94 12.10 20.95
N GLN A 51 -6.11 12.09 21.58
CA GLN A 51 -7.36 11.65 20.97
C GLN A 51 -7.72 12.43 19.70
N ASP A 52 -7.62 13.76 19.75
CA ASP A 52 -7.95 14.62 18.61
C ASP A 52 -6.98 14.41 17.44
N VAL A 53 -5.68 14.38 17.71
CA VAL A 53 -4.69 14.21 16.64
C VAL A 53 -4.75 12.82 16.04
N VAL A 54 -4.98 11.76 16.83
CA VAL A 54 -5.22 10.40 16.32
C VAL A 54 -6.45 10.37 15.42
N TRP A 55 -7.53 11.05 15.81
CA TRP A 55 -8.73 11.17 14.99
C TRP A 55 -8.46 11.87 13.66
N ARG A 56 -7.79 13.02 13.67
CA ARG A 56 -7.43 13.76 12.45
C ARG A 56 -6.48 12.99 11.55
N ALA A 57 -5.44 12.40 12.10
CA ALA A 57 -4.48 11.57 11.39
C ALA A 57 -5.13 10.35 10.72
N GLY A 58 -6.08 9.70 11.42
CA GLY A 58 -6.82 8.55 10.92
C GLY A 58 -7.90 8.87 9.87
N HIS A 59 -8.16 10.14 9.60
CA HIS A 59 -9.04 10.60 8.52
C HIS A 59 -8.29 11.37 7.44
N ALA A 60 -6.96 11.26 7.40
CA ALA A 60 -6.16 11.93 6.38
C ALA A 60 -6.42 11.39 4.97
N CYS A 61 -6.80 10.11 4.85
CA CYS A 61 -7.23 9.47 3.61
C CYS A 61 -8.02 8.17 3.89
N ASP A 62 -8.60 7.57 2.86
CA ASP A 62 -9.50 6.42 2.97
C ASP A 62 -8.81 5.11 3.41
N VAL A 63 -7.48 5.03 3.28
CA VAL A 63 -6.72 3.80 3.60
C VAL A 63 -6.22 3.74 5.03
N VAL A 64 -6.33 4.81 5.79
CA VAL A 64 -5.99 4.84 7.21
C VAL A 64 -7.23 5.02 8.07
N SER A 65 -7.15 4.60 9.33
CA SER A 65 -8.23 4.79 10.29
C SER A 65 -7.65 5.23 11.65
N PRO A 66 -8.43 5.91 12.51
CA PRO A 66 -7.97 6.27 13.84
C PRO A 66 -7.45 5.08 14.66
N SER A 67 -8.11 3.93 14.55
CA SER A 67 -7.68 2.70 15.24
C SER A 67 -6.34 2.18 14.73
N LEU A 68 -6.08 2.28 13.42
CA LEU A 68 -4.81 1.87 12.83
C LEU A 68 -3.67 2.80 13.29
N ILE A 69 -3.89 4.11 13.25
CA ILE A 69 -2.92 5.10 13.74
C ILE A 69 -2.61 4.87 15.21
N ALA A 70 -3.63 4.67 16.04
CA ALA A 70 -3.47 4.40 17.46
C ALA A 70 -2.67 3.12 17.74
N ALA A 71 -3.01 2.03 17.05
CA ALA A 71 -2.33 0.75 17.25
C ALA A 71 -0.85 0.81 16.85
N GLN A 72 -0.53 1.52 15.78
CA GLN A 72 0.85 1.70 15.35
C GLN A 72 1.61 2.62 16.29
N ALA A 73 1.06 3.77 16.70
CA ALA A 73 1.67 4.70 17.64
C ALA A 73 1.94 4.03 19.00
N ASP A 74 0.99 3.25 19.50
CA ASP A 74 1.14 2.46 20.72
C ASP A 74 2.30 1.45 20.63
N HIS A 75 2.36 0.71 19.52
CA HIS A 75 3.42 -0.28 19.27
C HIS A 75 4.80 0.38 19.13
N GLU A 76 4.93 1.43 18.32
CA GLU A 76 6.18 2.13 18.05
C GLU A 76 6.72 2.82 19.32
N SER A 77 5.86 3.32 20.18
CA SER A 77 6.24 3.91 21.47
C SER A 77 6.47 2.89 22.59
N ALA A 78 6.51 1.58 22.28
CA ALA A 78 6.61 0.50 23.25
C ALA A 78 5.52 0.57 24.34
N HIS A 79 4.29 0.95 23.96
CA HIS A 79 3.10 1.11 24.83
C HIS A 79 3.23 2.22 25.88
N THR A 80 4.17 3.15 25.72
CA THR A 80 4.40 4.23 26.70
C THR A 80 3.77 5.56 26.31
N TRP A 81 3.55 5.79 25.01
CA TRP A 81 3.15 7.08 24.45
C TRP A 81 4.10 8.22 24.84
N ASP A 82 5.36 7.89 25.15
CA ASP A 82 6.40 8.87 25.48
C ASP A 82 6.94 9.53 24.20
N PRO A 83 6.74 10.84 24.01
CA PRO A 83 7.23 11.53 22.83
C PRO A 83 8.76 11.69 22.79
N GLN A 84 9.45 11.44 23.92
CA GLN A 84 10.91 11.53 24.00
C GLN A 84 11.63 10.22 23.70
N ILE A 85 10.88 9.14 23.44
CA ILE A 85 11.47 7.82 23.21
C ILE A 85 12.39 7.84 21.98
N THR A 86 13.55 7.19 22.12
CA THR A 86 14.52 7.03 21.04
C THR A 86 15.00 5.58 21.01
N SER A 87 14.92 4.94 19.84
CA SER A 87 15.40 3.58 19.65
C SER A 87 16.92 3.52 19.52
N SER A 88 17.48 2.31 19.65
CA SER A 88 18.92 2.06 19.42
C SER A 88 19.35 2.36 17.97
N ALA A 89 18.42 2.33 17.02
CA ALA A 89 18.65 2.69 15.61
C ALA A 89 18.55 4.21 15.36
N GLY A 90 18.16 5.00 16.36
CA GLY A 90 18.01 6.45 16.24
C GLY A 90 16.64 6.93 15.76
N ALA A 91 15.64 6.05 15.70
CA ALA A 91 14.26 6.46 15.45
C ALA A 91 13.72 7.19 16.71
N ARG A 92 12.88 8.22 16.52
CA ARG A 92 12.48 9.15 17.58
C ARG A 92 10.98 9.42 17.58
N GLY A 93 10.48 9.77 18.75
CA GLY A 93 9.10 10.18 18.97
C GLY A 93 8.11 9.02 19.02
N ILE A 94 6.85 9.30 19.25
CA ILE A 94 5.78 8.29 19.41
C ILE A 94 5.68 7.38 18.19
N ALA A 95 5.82 7.92 16.96
CA ALA A 95 5.74 7.16 15.71
C ALA A 95 7.10 6.69 15.19
N GLN A 96 8.16 6.80 15.98
CA GLN A 96 9.51 6.30 15.68
C GLN A 96 10.05 6.69 14.30
N PHE A 97 9.93 7.95 13.95
CA PHE A 97 10.51 8.46 12.71
C PHE A 97 12.04 8.48 12.75
N MET A 98 12.66 8.06 11.67
CA MET A 98 14.08 8.37 11.44
C MET A 98 14.25 9.86 11.13
N PRO A 99 15.31 10.53 11.62
CA PRO A 99 15.52 11.96 11.39
C PRO A 99 15.53 12.35 9.90
N ALA A 100 16.06 11.50 9.02
CA ALA A 100 16.05 11.75 7.59
C ALA A 100 14.62 11.72 7.00
N THR A 101 13.79 10.79 7.41
CA THR A 101 12.38 10.71 7.02
C THR A 101 11.60 11.90 7.58
N TRP A 102 11.86 12.27 8.83
CA TRP A 102 11.24 13.42 9.47
C TRP A 102 11.50 14.73 8.72
N ALA A 103 12.73 14.94 8.27
CA ALA A 103 13.10 16.16 7.53
C ALA A 103 12.22 16.40 6.29
N THR A 104 11.67 15.35 5.70
CA THR A 104 10.82 15.43 4.51
C THR A 104 9.31 15.37 4.84
N HIS A 105 8.94 14.52 5.79
CA HIS A 105 7.54 14.16 6.04
C HIS A 105 7.01 14.68 7.38
N GLY A 106 7.85 15.30 8.22
CA GLY A 106 7.40 15.93 9.47
C GLY A 106 6.40 17.06 9.20
N ARG A 107 5.32 17.09 9.98
CA ARG A 107 4.24 18.08 9.89
C ARG A 107 3.86 18.58 11.27
N ASP A 108 3.44 19.81 11.32
CA ASP A 108 2.86 20.43 12.51
C ASP A 108 1.47 19.84 12.76
N GLY A 109 1.32 19.10 13.84
CA GLY A 109 0.10 18.41 14.22
C GLY A 109 -0.71 19.13 15.30
N ASP A 110 -0.11 20.02 16.08
CA ASP A 110 -0.79 20.79 17.12
C ASP A 110 -1.08 22.24 16.72
N GLY A 111 -0.50 22.72 15.62
CA GLY A 111 -0.76 24.05 15.07
C GLY A 111 0.12 25.16 15.69
N ASP A 112 1.25 24.80 16.30
CA ASP A 112 2.18 25.76 16.90
C ASP A 112 3.10 26.44 15.87
N GLY A 113 3.05 26.01 14.60
CA GLY A 113 3.84 26.53 13.48
C GLY A 113 5.19 25.84 13.31
N ARG A 114 5.45 24.75 14.01
CA ARG A 114 6.70 23.97 13.95
C ARG A 114 6.40 22.49 13.82
N ALA A 115 7.25 21.74 13.16
CA ALA A 115 7.21 20.29 13.17
C ALA A 115 8.36 19.76 14.05
N ASP A 116 8.06 19.21 15.21
CA ASP A 116 9.04 18.69 16.15
C ASP A 116 8.84 17.16 16.32
N ILE A 117 9.87 16.39 15.97
CA ILE A 117 9.85 14.93 16.06
C ILE A 117 9.60 14.40 17.47
N THR A 118 9.87 15.22 18.49
CA THR A 118 9.66 14.93 19.92
C THR A 118 8.36 15.52 20.46
N ASN A 119 7.55 16.13 19.60
CA ASN A 119 6.19 16.51 19.91
C ASN A 119 5.25 15.34 19.53
N GLY A 120 4.46 14.83 20.49
CA GLY A 120 3.58 13.67 20.26
C GLY A 120 2.51 13.93 19.20
N ALA A 121 1.91 15.11 19.19
CA ALA A 121 0.89 15.46 18.20
C ALA A 121 1.46 15.55 16.78
N ASP A 122 2.64 16.16 16.64
CA ASP A 122 3.33 16.24 15.33
C ASP A 122 3.72 14.86 14.82
N SER A 123 4.26 14.02 15.71
CA SER A 123 4.67 12.66 15.39
C SER A 123 3.49 11.81 14.90
N ILE A 124 2.36 11.83 15.62
CA ILE A 124 1.16 11.06 15.25
C ILE A 124 0.52 11.61 13.97
N TYR A 125 0.42 12.94 13.80
CA TYR A 125 -0.16 13.54 12.60
C TYR A 125 0.66 13.24 11.36
N SER A 126 1.98 13.39 11.47
CA SER A 126 2.93 13.04 10.39
C SER A 126 2.83 11.58 9.98
N GLN A 127 2.64 10.68 10.93
CA GLN A 127 2.46 9.24 10.69
C GLN A 127 1.25 8.99 9.77
N GLY A 128 0.10 9.58 10.06
CA GLY A 128 -1.11 9.41 9.25
C GLY A 128 -0.91 9.91 7.82
N LEU A 129 -0.34 11.09 7.65
CA LEU A 129 -0.07 11.66 6.32
C LEU A 129 0.96 10.85 5.54
N TYR A 130 2.01 10.38 6.21
CA TYR A 130 3.04 9.57 5.58
C TYR A 130 2.51 8.21 5.12
N MET A 131 1.65 7.57 5.90
CA MET A 131 0.96 6.34 5.49
C MET A 131 0.07 6.55 4.26
N CYS A 132 -0.64 7.67 4.19
CA CYS A 132 -1.43 8.05 3.02
C CYS A 132 -0.56 8.23 1.76
N GLU A 133 0.58 8.90 1.90
CA GLU A 133 1.53 9.09 0.81
C GLU A 133 2.10 7.76 0.31
N LEU A 134 2.47 6.87 1.22
CA LEU A 134 2.95 5.52 0.87
C LEU A 134 1.88 4.72 0.11
N ALA A 135 0.63 4.76 0.55
CA ALA A 135 -0.48 4.08 -0.11
C ALA A 135 -0.69 4.59 -1.55
N GLN A 136 -0.70 5.91 -1.76
CA GLN A 136 -0.81 6.52 -3.09
C GLN A 136 0.35 6.13 -4.01
N ASN A 137 1.56 6.03 -3.48
CA ASN A 137 2.73 5.60 -4.24
C ASN A 137 2.60 4.14 -4.69
N ILE A 138 2.09 3.25 -3.83
CA ILE A 138 1.84 1.84 -4.17
C ILE A 138 0.77 1.75 -5.26
N ASP A 139 -0.34 2.47 -5.12
CA ASP A 139 -1.42 2.47 -6.11
C ASP A 139 -0.95 2.98 -7.48
N SER A 140 -0.15 4.04 -7.51
CA SER A 140 0.41 4.58 -8.73
C SER A 140 1.36 3.59 -9.41
N TRP A 141 2.17 2.89 -8.64
CA TRP A 141 3.08 1.85 -9.14
C TRP A 141 2.31 0.66 -9.70
N LEU A 142 1.28 0.18 -9.01
CA LEU A 142 0.41 -0.90 -9.48
C LEU A 142 -0.32 -0.51 -10.76
N ALA A 143 -0.92 0.67 -10.80
CA ALA A 143 -1.61 1.18 -11.98
C ALA A 143 -0.68 1.27 -13.19
N SER A 144 0.54 1.79 -13.03
CA SER A 144 1.53 1.90 -14.09
C SER A 144 1.99 0.53 -14.60
N SER A 145 2.16 -0.44 -13.70
CA SER A 145 2.58 -1.80 -14.04
C SER A 145 1.50 -2.56 -14.81
N VAL A 146 0.26 -2.50 -14.34
CA VAL A 146 -0.89 -3.13 -15.02
C VAL A 146 -1.13 -2.49 -16.39
N TRP A 147 -1.07 -1.16 -16.50
CA TRP A 147 -1.22 -0.44 -17.76
C TRP A 147 -0.14 -0.83 -18.76
N SER A 148 1.12 -0.93 -18.33
CA SER A 148 2.23 -1.36 -19.20
C SER A 148 2.03 -2.77 -19.74
N ILE A 149 1.54 -3.70 -18.91
CA ILE A 149 1.23 -5.08 -19.33
C ILE A 149 0.07 -5.09 -20.32
N CYS A 150 -1.03 -4.37 -20.02
CA CYS A 150 -2.18 -4.28 -20.91
C CYS A 150 -1.83 -3.72 -22.29
N VAL A 151 -1.06 -2.63 -22.34
CA VAL A 151 -0.61 -2.02 -23.61
C VAL A 151 0.27 -2.99 -24.39
N ARG A 152 1.19 -3.69 -23.76
CA ARG A 152 2.05 -4.69 -24.43
C ARG A 152 1.24 -5.85 -24.98
N VAL A 153 0.28 -6.37 -24.23
CA VAL A 153 -0.59 -7.46 -24.67
C VAL A 153 -1.46 -7.03 -25.85
N LEU A 154 -2.09 -5.87 -25.77
CA LEU A 154 -2.89 -5.32 -26.88
C LEU A 154 -2.06 -5.07 -28.13
N PHE A 155 -0.84 -4.55 -27.99
CA PHE A 155 0.07 -4.36 -29.11
C PHE A 155 0.46 -5.69 -29.77
N LEU A 156 0.82 -6.71 -28.97
CA LEU A 156 1.15 -8.03 -29.51
C LEU A 156 -0.04 -8.70 -30.21
N LEU A 157 -1.25 -8.53 -29.68
CA LEU A 157 -2.46 -9.05 -30.31
C LEU A 157 -2.75 -8.32 -31.64
N SER A 158 -2.57 -7.01 -31.71
CA SER A 158 -2.76 -6.23 -32.93
C SER A 158 -1.77 -6.61 -34.03
N VAL A 159 -0.48 -6.79 -33.68
CA VAL A 159 0.55 -7.23 -34.62
C VAL A 159 0.25 -8.65 -35.16
N ARG A 160 -0.19 -9.55 -34.28
CA ARG A 160 -0.59 -10.92 -34.71
C ARG A 160 -1.82 -10.88 -35.61
N TRP A 161 -2.78 -10.03 -35.34
CA TRP A 161 -3.98 -9.89 -36.17
C TRP A 161 -3.66 -9.36 -37.59
N ILE A 162 -2.82 -8.32 -37.66
CA ILE A 162 -2.35 -7.77 -38.92
C ILE A 162 -1.58 -8.83 -39.78
N SER A 163 -0.68 -9.57 -39.13
CA SER A 163 0.10 -10.62 -39.80
C SER A 163 -0.77 -11.82 -40.23
N TRP A 164 -1.87 -12.09 -39.55
CA TRP A 164 -2.83 -13.10 -39.94
C TRP A 164 -3.66 -12.66 -41.15
N GLN A 165 -4.12 -11.40 -41.17
CA GLN A 165 -4.82 -10.84 -42.32
C GLN A 165 -3.95 -10.84 -43.60
N ALA A 166 -2.71 -10.39 -43.48
CA ALA A 166 -1.78 -10.39 -44.63
C ALA A 166 -1.55 -11.80 -45.22
N ARG A 167 -1.48 -12.83 -44.35
CA ARG A 167 -1.39 -14.22 -44.78
C ARG A 167 -2.66 -14.71 -45.46
N ARG A 168 -3.83 -14.28 -45.01
CA ARG A 168 -5.11 -14.67 -45.56
C ARG A 168 -5.31 -14.13 -47.01
N GLU A 169 -4.86 -12.89 -47.23
CA GLU A 169 -4.91 -12.28 -48.57
C GLU A 169 -3.93 -12.91 -49.57
N SER A 170 -2.78 -13.41 -49.10
CA SER A 170 -1.81 -14.09 -49.92
C SER A 170 -2.25 -15.50 -50.38
N LEU A 171 -3.18 -16.14 -49.67
CA LEU A 171 -3.73 -17.46 -49.96
C LEU A 171 -4.99 -17.41 -50.84
N SER A 172 -5.55 -16.22 -51.06
CA SER A 172 -6.75 -16.00 -51.87
C SER A 172 -6.46 -15.58 -53.33
N ARG A 173 -5.19 -15.48 -53.71
CA ARG A 173 -4.71 -15.24 -55.08
C ARG A 173 -4.13 -16.51 -55.67
#